data_3e6bfab63ca9766ed208db6c518b6153
#
_entry.id   3e6bfab63ca9766ed208db6c518b6153
#
_cell.length_a   1.000
_cell.length_b   1.000
_cell.length_c   1.000
_cell.angle_alpha   90.00
_cell.angle_beta   90.00
_cell.angle_gamma   90.00
#
_symmetry.space_group_name_H-M   'P 1'
#
loop_
_entity.id
_entity.type
_entity.pdbx_description
1 polymer ?
#
loop_
_entity_poly.entity_id
_entity_poly.type
_entity_poly.pdbx_seq_one_letter_code
_entity_poly.pdbx_strand_id
1 'polypeptide(L)'
;FEAFIEDEKLAGRRLDYITICSPNYLHLPHIKFALRNGIDVICVKPLVLHASDLDAVMAYEKAYGARVSSILQLRLHPSILALRDKVQSATDGEVFDVDLRYMTSRGKWYMRSWKGFDDKSGGVATNIGVHFYDMLHFIFGDVLKNEVHYRDLKTAAGYLEYERARVRWFLSIDANLLPENA
;
A
#
# COMPACT_ATOMS: atom_id res chain seq x y z
N PHE A 1 -17.87 4.89 -18.12
CA PHE A 1 -16.97 3.74 -17.93
C PHE A 1 -17.73 2.43 -18.13
N GLU A 2 -18.88 2.26 -17.45
CA GLU A 2 -19.75 1.09 -17.63
C GLU A 2 -20.21 0.95 -19.09
N ALA A 3 -20.71 2.03 -19.71
CA ALA A 3 -21.12 2.05 -21.11
C ALA A 3 -19.99 1.59 -22.05
N PHE A 4 -18.76 2.03 -21.81
CA PHE A 4 -17.61 1.60 -22.62
C PHE A 4 -17.39 0.07 -22.57
N ILE A 5 -17.48 -0.52 -21.36
CA ILE A 5 -17.33 -1.98 -21.22
C ILE A 5 -18.49 -2.72 -21.91
N GLU A 6 -19.68 -2.17 -21.85
CA GLU A 6 -20.86 -2.74 -22.50
C GLU A 6 -20.73 -2.67 -24.03
N ASP A 7 -20.28 -1.54 -24.57
CA ASP A 7 -19.98 -1.38 -25.99
C ASP A 7 -18.91 -2.36 -26.47
N GLU A 8 -17.83 -2.56 -25.69
CA GLU A 8 -16.79 -3.53 -26.03
C GLU A 8 -17.34 -4.96 -26.05
N LYS A 9 -18.17 -5.33 -25.07
CA LYS A 9 -18.82 -6.65 -25.03
C LYS A 9 -19.76 -6.85 -26.22
N LEU A 10 -20.56 -5.85 -26.55
CA LEU A 10 -21.47 -5.91 -27.72
C LEU A 10 -20.71 -6.03 -29.04
N ALA A 11 -19.52 -5.43 -29.10
CA ALA A 11 -18.62 -5.56 -30.24
C ALA A 11 -17.81 -6.88 -30.27
N GLY A 12 -18.07 -7.81 -29.34
CA GLY A 12 -17.35 -9.08 -29.22
C GLY A 12 -15.90 -8.94 -28.75
N ARG A 13 -15.53 -7.79 -28.20
CA ARG A 13 -14.18 -7.55 -27.65
C ARG A 13 -14.14 -7.78 -26.15
N ARG A 14 -13.02 -8.30 -25.67
CA ARG A 14 -12.75 -8.52 -24.25
C ARG A 14 -11.66 -7.56 -23.79
N LEU A 15 -11.84 -7.00 -22.60
CA LEU A 15 -10.79 -6.30 -21.90
C LEU A 15 -10.06 -7.29 -20.99
N ASP A 16 -8.74 -7.34 -21.08
CA ASP A 16 -7.92 -8.21 -20.22
C ASP A 16 -7.61 -7.53 -18.90
N TYR A 17 -7.31 -6.23 -18.89
CA TYR A 17 -6.89 -5.48 -17.72
C TYR A 17 -7.56 -4.12 -17.58
N ILE A 18 -7.79 -3.74 -16.31
CA ILE A 18 -8.12 -2.37 -15.92
C ILE A 18 -7.07 -1.86 -14.96
N THR A 19 -6.48 -0.70 -15.26
CA THR A 19 -5.61 0.01 -14.32
C THR A 19 -6.42 1.00 -13.49
N ILE A 20 -6.37 0.86 -12.17
CA ILE A 20 -7.05 1.72 -11.20
C ILE A 20 -6.05 2.67 -10.58
N CYS A 21 -6.18 3.97 -10.91
CA CYS A 21 -5.37 5.09 -10.38
C CYS A 21 -6.25 6.19 -9.75
N SER A 22 -7.45 5.83 -9.35
CA SER A 22 -8.41 6.72 -8.70
C SER A 22 -7.98 7.06 -7.25
N PRO A 23 -8.68 7.99 -6.57
CA PRO A 23 -8.49 8.18 -5.12
C PRO A 23 -8.72 6.89 -4.32
N ASN A 24 -7.96 6.70 -3.24
CA ASN A 24 -7.93 5.45 -2.49
C ASN A 24 -9.31 4.91 -2.08
N TYR A 25 -10.23 5.77 -1.64
CA TYR A 25 -11.58 5.38 -1.23
C TYR A 25 -12.47 4.85 -2.37
N LEU A 26 -12.04 5.02 -3.63
CA LEU A 26 -12.72 4.51 -4.82
C LEU A 26 -12.11 3.20 -5.33
N HIS A 27 -11.01 2.72 -4.76
CA HIS A 27 -10.37 1.50 -5.24
C HIS A 27 -11.29 0.29 -5.13
N LEU A 28 -11.86 0.05 -3.95
CA LEU A 28 -12.73 -1.12 -3.72
C LEU A 28 -13.92 -1.21 -4.69
N PRO A 29 -14.76 -0.16 -4.88
CA PRO A 29 -15.85 -0.22 -5.84
C PRO A 29 -15.36 -0.44 -7.28
N HIS A 30 -14.24 0.15 -7.69
CA HIS A 30 -13.68 -0.06 -9.02
C HIS A 30 -13.12 -1.47 -9.20
N ILE A 31 -12.45 -2.03 -8.19
CA ILE A 31 -11.99 -3.41 -8.17
C ILE A 31 -13.17 -4.37 -8.33
N LYS A 32 -14.19 -4.22 -7.48
CA LYS A 32 -15.41 -5.06 -7.55
C LYS A 32 -16.09 -4.97 -8.91
N PHE A 33 -16.13 -3.79 -9.51
CA PHE A 33 -16.69 -3.58 -10.84
C PHE A 33 -15.89 -4.35 -11.90
N ALA A 34 -14.56 -4.23 -11.92
CA ALA A 34 -13.70 -4.92 -12.87
C ALA A 34 -13.83 -6.45 -12.75
N LEU A 35 -13.72 -6.97 -11.53
CA LEU A 35 -13.79 -8.41 -11.25
C LEU A 35 -15.14 -9.01 -11.69
N ARG A 36 -16.27 -8.34 -11.41
CA ARG A 36 -17.61 -8.78 -11.87
C ARG A 36 -17.72 -8.87 -13.40
N ASN A 37 -16.88 -8.15 -14.11
CA ASN A 37 -16.83 -8.20 -15.57
C ASN A 37 -15.79 -9.20 -16.10
N GLY A 38 -15.15 -9.99 -15.22
CA GLY A 38 -14.13 -10.96 -15.58
C GLY A 38 -12.84 -10.32 -16.07
N ILE A 39 -12.53 -9.10 -15.59
CA ILE A 39 -11.38 -8.29 -16.04
C ILE A 39 -10.37 -8.21 -14.90
N ASP A 40 -9.11 -8.53 -15.20
CA ASP A 40 -8.01 -8.43 -14.23
C ASP A 40 -7.72 -6.96 -13.89
N VAL A 41 -7.25 -6.74 -12.66
CA VAL A 41 -7.02 -5.40 -12.11
C VAL A 41 -5.56 -5.18 -11.80
N ILE A 42 -5.04 -4.02 -12.23
CA ILE A 42 -3.78 -3.45 -11.75
C ILE A 42 -4.12 -2.19 -10.96
N CYS A 43 -4.04 -2.27 -9.62
CA CYS A 43 -4.41 -1.16 -8.75
C CYS A 43 -3.19 -0.51 -8.11
N VAL A 44 -3.16 0.83 -8.08
CA VAL A 44 -2.13 1.52 -7.28
C VAL A 44 -2.38 1.31 -5.78
N LYS A 45 -1.36 1.51 -5.00
CA LYS A 45 -1.41 1.42 -3.52
C LYS A 45 -2.13 2.63 -2.87
N PRO A 46 -2.70 2.46 -1.69
CA PRO A 46 -3.03 1.19 -1.02
C PRO A 46 -4.13 0.46 -1.79
N LEU A 47 -4.11 -0.85 -1.78
CA LEU A 47 -5.13 -1.62 -2.50
C LEU A 47 -6.54 -1.29 -2.03
N VAL A 48 -6.71 -1.26 -0.70
CA VAL A 48 -7.94 -0.88 0.00
C VAL A 48 -7.60 -0.05 1.24
N LEU A 49 -8.61 0.55 1.88
CA LEU A 49 -8.44 1.36 3.09
C LEU A 49 -8.58 0.55 4.38
N HIS A 50 -9.39 -0.50 4.37
CA HIS A 50 -9.69 -1.32 5.53
C HIS A 50 -9.29 -2.78 5.27
N ALA A 51 -8.73 -3.44 6.29
CA ALA A 51 -8.33 -4.84 6.17
C ALA A 51 -9.51 -5.77 5.80
N SER A 52 -10.70 -5.51 6.34
CA SER A 52 -11.94 -6.25 6.00
C SER A 52 -12.33 -6.17 4.53
N ASP A 53 -11.85 -5.16 3.80
CA ASP A 53 -12.12 -5.04 2.37
C ASP A 53 -11.32 -6.05 1.54
N LEU A 54 -10.20 -6.56 2.07
CA LEU A 54 -9.41 -7.62 1.43
C LEU A 54 -10.20 -8.91 1.31
N ASP A 55 -10.97 -9.26 2.34
CA ASP A 55 -11.84 -10.46 2.30
C ASP A 55 -12.85 -10.35 1.16
N ALA A 56 -13.41 -9.15 0.97
CA ALA A 56 -14.32 -8.90 -0.14
C ALA A 56 -13.61 -9.00 -1.50
N VAL A 57 -12.38 -8.49 -1.64
CA VAL A 57 -11.59 -8.61 -2.87
C VAL A 57 -11.33 -10.08 -3.18
N MET A 58 -10.82 -10.85 -2.22
CA MET A 58 -10.54 -12.29 -2.38
C MET A 58 -11.80 -13.09 -2.75
N ALA A 59 -12.94 -12.78 -2.13
CA ALA A 59 -14.20 -13.41 -2.47
C ALA A 59 -14.64 -13.14 -3.91
N TYR A 60 -14.40 -11.91 -4.40
CA TYR A 60 -14.70 -11.54 -5.78
C TYR A 60 -13.73 -12.18 -6.78
N GLU A 61 -12.43 -12.24 -6.49
CA GLU A 61 -11.47 -12.97 -7.33
C GLU A 61 -11.90 -14.43 -7.50
N LYS A 62 -12.24 -15.08 -6.41
CA LYS A 62 -12.72 -16.48 -6.42
C LYS A 62 -14.02 -16.65 -7.20
N ALA A 63 -14.96 -15.73 -7.05
CA ALA A 63 -16.29 -15.82 -7.66
C ALA A 63 -16.27 -15.58 -9.17
N TYR A 64 -15.40 -14.69 -9.65
CA TYR A 64 -15.40 -14.24 -11.05
C TYR A 64 -14.18 -14.71 -11.84
N GLY A 65 -13.20 -15.36 -11.21
CA GLY A 65 -12.02 -15.92 -11.90
C GLY A 65 -11.03 -14.90 -12.42
N ALA A 66 -11.16 -13.64 -12.02
CA ALA A 66 -10.23 -12.56 -12.37
C ALA A 66 -9.36 -12.20 -11.16
N ARG A 67 -8.23 -11.52 -11.36
CA ARG A 67 -7.22 -11.27 -10.34
C ARG A 67 -6.96 -9.79 -10.12
N VAL A 68 -6.50 -9.46 -8.91
CA VAL A 68 -6.07 -8.11 -8.54
C VAL A 68 -4.58 -8.11 -8.20
N SER A 69 -3.85 -7.20 -8.84
CA SER A 69 -2.44 -6.93 -8.54
C SER A 69 -2.28 -5.52 -8.02
N SER A 70 -1.50 -5.35 -6.94
CA SER A 70 -1.14 -4.03 -6.40
C SER A 70 0.27 -3.64 -6.78
N ILE A 71 0.47 -2.34 -7.07
CA ILE A 71 1.78 -1.80 -7.42
C ILE A 71 2.51 -1.39 -6.14
N LEU A 72 3.54 -2.15 -5.77
CA LEU A 72 4.40 -1.94 -4.59
C LEU A 72 5.88 -1.92 -5.04
N GLN A 73 6.26 -0.84 -5.71
CA GLN A 73 7.49 -0.73 -6.49
C GLN A 73 8.79 -0.77 -5.68
N LEU A 74 8.77 -0.52 -4.36
CA LEU A 74 9.99 -0.54 -3.56
C LEU A 74 10.68 -1.91 -3.57
N ARG A 75 9.92 -2.99 -3.71
CA ARG A 75 10.47 -4.36 -3.83
C ARG A 75 11.45 -4.52 -5.00
N LEU A 76 11.31 -3.70 -6.05
CA LEU A 76 12.13 -3.77 -7.26
C LEU A 76 13.36 -2.85 -7.20
N HIS A 77 13.51 -2.05 -6.15
CA HIS A 77 14.65 -1.14 -6.03
C HIS A 77 15.94 -1.93 -5.77
N PRO A 78 17.03 -1.70 -6.52
CA PRO A 78 18.26 -2.50 -6.41
C PRO A 78 18.81 -2.60 -4.98
N SER A 79 18.79 -1.50 -4.22
CA SER A 79 19.26 -1.50 -2.83
C SER A 79 18.36 -2.33 -1.91
N ILE A 80 17.06 -2.42 -2.20
CA ILE A 80 16.12 -3.25 -1.42
C ILE A 80 16.35 -4.74 -1.72
N LEU A 81 16.58 -5.08 -2.98
CA LEU A 81 16.94 -6.44 -3.37
C LEU A 81 18.25 -6.85 -2.70
N ALA A 82 19.31 -6.02 -2.78
CA ALA A 82 20.59 -6.29 -2.13
C ALA A 82 20.46 -6.43 -0.60
N LEU A 83 19.64 -5.60 0.04
CA LEU A 83 19.39 -5.70 1.48
C LEU A 83 18.66 -7.01 1.84
N ARG A 84 17.67 -7.39 1.05
CA ARG A 84 16.97 -8.66 1.21
C ARG A 84 17.93 -9.85 1.10
N ASP A 85 18.77 -9.87 0.05
CA ASP A 85 19.74 -10.93 -0.14
C ASP A 85 20.72 -11.03 1.05
N LYS A 86 21.17 -9.89 1.57
CA LYS A 86 22.01 -9.83 2.78
C LYS A 86 21.30 -10.42 4.00
N VAL A 87 20.03 -10.09 4.23
CA VAL A 87 19.25 -10.63 5.35
C VAL A 87 19.02 -12.13 5.17
N GLN A 88 18.73 -12.59 3.96
CA GLN A 88 18.52 -14.02 3.69
C GLN A 88 19.80 -14.86 3.83
N SER A 89 20.96 -14.28 3.55
CA SER A 89 22.27 -14.94 3.72
C SER A 89 22.84 -14.84 5.14
N ALA A 90 22.20 -14.09 6.02
CA ALA A 90 22.62 -14.00 7.42
C ALA A 90 22.27 -15.26 8.22
N THR A 91 22.93 -15.45 9.36
CA THR A 91 22.77 -16.63 10.21
C THR A 91 21.28 -16.87 10.54
N ASP A 92 20.88 -18.14 10.52
CA ASP A 92 19.52 -18.53 10.91
C ASP A 92 19.21 -18.04 12.34
N GLY A 93 18.03 -17.42 12.47
CA GLY A 93 17.58 -16.85 13.75
C GLY A 93 18.16 -15.47 14.09
N GLU A 94 19.02 -14.90 13.25
CA GLU A 94 19.49 -13.53 13.44
C GLU A 94 18.32 -12.54 13.27
N VAL A 95 18.14 -11.66 14.25
CA VAL A 95 17.09 -10.65 14.29
C VAL A 95 17.73 -9.27 14.23
N PHE A 96 17.29 -8.46 13.27
CA PHE A 96 17.84 -7.11 13.04
C PHE A 96 17.02 -6.03 13.76
N ASP A 97 17.71 -5.08 14.41
CA ASP A 97 17.08 -3.87 14.93
C ASP A 97 17.07 -2.79 13.86
N VAL A 98 15.88 -2.28 13.53
CA VAL A 98 15.66 -1.33 12.43
C VAL A 98 14.96 -0.08 12.95
N ASP A 99 15.50 1.09 12.56
CA ASP A 99 14.86 2.39 12.72
C ASP A 99 14.43 2.88 11.32
N LEU A 100 13.13 2.84 11.04
CA LEU A 100 12.55 3.40 9.82
C LEU A 100 12.03 4.81 10.09
N ARG A 101 12.60 5.80 9.42
CA ARG A 101 12.15 7.19 9.51
C ARG A 101 11.90 7.74 8.11
N TYR A 102 10.69 8.24 7.89
CA TYR A 102 10.32 8.95 6.68
C TYR A 102 9.68 10.28 7.06
N MET A 103 10.37 11.36 6.72
CA MET A 103 9.89 12.71 6.96
C MET A 103 9.95 13.48 5.65
N THR A 104 8.86 14.15 5.32
CA THR A 104 8.76 14.98 4.11
C THR A 104 7.74 16.08 4.34
N SER A 105 7.87 17.19 3.65
CA SER A 105 6.79 18.17 3.63
C SER A 105 5.80 17.90 2.52
N ARG A 106 4.56 18.29 2.75
CA ARG A 106 3.53 18.34 1.72
C ARG A 106 2.96 19.75 1.63
N GLY A 107 2.80 20.25 0.41
CA GLY A 107 2.22 21.57 0.18
C GLY A 107 0.74 21.64 0.64
N LYS A 108 0.22 22.85 0.77
CA LYS A 108 -1.17 23.10 1.20
C LYS A 108 -2.22 22.34 0.37
N TRP A 109 -1.91 22.04 -0.88
CA TRP A 109 -2.76 21.25 -1.78
C TRP A 109 -3.03 19.83 -1.25
N TYR A 110 -2.08 19.23 -0.55
CA TYR A 110 -2.24 17.87 0.00
C TYR A 110 -3.39 17.83 1.00
N MET A 111 -3.41 18.76 1.94
CA MET A 111 -4.44 18.84 2.98
C MET A 111 -5.82 19.30 2.45
N ARG A 112 -5.86 19.96 1.28
CA ARG A 112 -7.11 20.38 0.61
C ARG A 112 -7.65 19.30 -0.33
N SER A 113 -6.83 18.37 -0.77
CA SER A 113 -7.24 17.23 -1.61
C SER A 113 -7.79 16.09 -0.75
N TRP A 114 -8.34 15.06 -1.40
CA TRP A 114 -8.79 13.84 -0.72
C TRP A 114 -7.69 13.18 0.15
N LYS A 115 -6.42 13.45 -0.13
CA LYS A 115 -5.28 12.90 0.63
C LYS A 115 -5.19 13.42 2.05
N GLY A 116 -5.73 14.61 2.34
CA GLY A 116 -5.79 15.20 3.68
C GLY A 116 -6.91 14.68 4.56
N PHE A 117 -7.77 13.79 4.05
CA PHE A 117 -8.91 13.24 4.78
C PHE A 117 -8.65 11.75 5.07
N ASP A 118 -8.68 11.38 6.33
CA ASP A 118 -8.35 10.02 6.79
C ASP A 118 -9.31 8.97 6.23
N ASP A 119 -10.60 9.28 6.18
CA ASP A 119 -11.65 8.44 5.60
C ASP A 119 -11.51 8.19 4.10
N LYS A 120 -10.76 9.05 3.40
CA LYS A 120 -10.54 8.97 1.96
C LYS A 120 -9.17 8.43 1.57
N SER A 121 -8.16 8.69 2.39
CA SER A 121 -6.77 8.32 2.10
C SER A 121 -6.24 7.16 2.96
N GLY A 122 -6.82 6.94 4.13
CA GLY A 122 -6.29 6.06 5.18
C GLY A 122 -5.21 6.72 6.02
N GLY A 123 -4.96 8.03 5.85
CA GLY A 123 -3.94 8.79 6.57
C GLY A 123 -2.49 8.44 6.18
N VAL A 124 -1.55 9.00 6.91
CA VAL A 124 -0.10 8.85 6.63
C VAL A 124 0.33 7.39 6.72
N ALA A 125 -0.13 6.66 7.73
CA ALA A 125 0.24 5.26 7.93
C ALA A 125 -0.19 4.36 6.77
N THR A 126 -1.40 4.52 6.25
CA THR A 126 -1.90 3.72 5.13
C THR A 126 -1.40 4.25 3.78
N ASN A 127 -1.58 5.56 3.52
CA ASN A 127 -1.29 6.11 2.20
C ASN A 127 0.22 6.16 1.88
N ILE A 128 1.06 6.37 2.88
CA ILE A 128 2.52 6.45 2.74
C ILE A 128 3.17 5.19 3.30
N GLY A 129 2.77 4.79 4.50
CA GLY A 129 3.37 3.69 5.23
C GLY A 129 3.30 2.35 4.52
N VAL A 130 2.26 2.09 3.73
CA VAL A 130 2.10 0.82 3.00
C VAL A 130 3.33 0.46 2.15
N HIS A 131 4.01 1.43 1.56
CA HIS A 131 5.24 1.19 0.80
C HIS A 131 6.35 0.62 1.68
N PHE A 132 6.50 1.17 2.88
CA PHE A 132 7.55 0.77 3.81
C PHE A 132 7.21 -0.53 4.52
N TYR A 133 5.96 -0.72 4.91
CA TYR A 133 5.53 -1.97 5.57
C TYR A 133 5.64 -3.16 4.61
N ASP A 134 5.27 -2.97 3.35
CA ASP A 134 5.46 -3.97 2.31
C ASP A 134 6.94 -4.27 2.04
N MET A 135 7.78 -3.24 1.97
CA MET A 135 9.22 -3.38 1.82
C MET A 135 9.84 -4.16 2.99
N LEU A 136 9.45 -3.82 4.22
CA LEU A 136 9.93 -4.52 5.42
C LEU A 136 9.50 -5.99 5.44
N HIS A 137 8.23 -6.26 5.12
CA HIS A 137 7.73 -7.63 4.98
C HIS A 137 8.51 -8.42 3.92
N PHE A 138 8.78 -7.81 2.78
CA PHE A 138 9.55 -8.41 1.70
C PHE A 138 11.00 -8.76 2.09
N ILE A 139 11.62 -7.97 2.99
CA ILE A 139 13.00 -8.17 3.45
C ILE A 139 13.08 -9.16 4.63
N PHE A 140 12.17 -9.01 5.62
CA PHE A 140 12.31 -9.61 6.95
C PHE A 140 11.29 -10.70 7.28
N GLY A 141 10.40 -11.05 6.34
CA GLY A 141 9.40 -12.10 6.56
C GLY A 141 8.09 -11.59 7.15
N ASP A 142 7.32 -12.49 7.75
CA ASP A 142 5.98 -12.21 8.22
C ASP A 142 5.94 -11.32 9.46
N VAL A 143 4.85 -10.55 9.58
CA VAL A 143 4.61 -9.68 10.75
C VAL A 143 4.10 -10.52 11.89
N LEU A 144 4.82 -10.49 13.02
CA LEU A 144 4.46 -11.17 14.26
C LEU A 144 3.72 -10.26 15.23
N LYS A 145 4.05 -8.96 15.22
CA LYS A 145 3.44 -7.97 16.12
C LYS A 145 3.35 -6.60 15.44
N ASN A 146 2.25 -5.89 15.68
CA ASN A 146 2.04 -4.53 15.21
C ASN A 146 1.45 -3.66 16.34
N GLU A 147 2.13 -2.56 16.65
CA GLU A 147 1.69 -1.57 17.61
C GLU A 147 1.76 -0.16 17.00
N VAL A 148 0.68 0.58 17.10
CA VAL A 148 0.62 2.00 16.75
C VAL A 148 0.69 2.80 18.03
N HIS A 149 1.78 3.54 18.24
CA HIS A 149 2.01 4.32 19.45
C HIS A 149 1.49 5.75 19.34
N TYR A 150 1.49 6.28 18.12
CA TYR A 150 1.01 7.63 17.82
C TYR A 150 0.39 7.70 16.43
N ARG A 151 -0.69 8.46 16.30
CA ARG A 151 -1.32 8.75 15.01
C ARG A 151 -2.11 10.06 15.06
N ASP A 152 -1.83 10.95 14.11
CA ASP A 152 -2.65 12.10 13.79
C ASP A 152 -2.72 12.31 12.26
N LEU A 153 -3.22 13.47 11.81
CA LEU A 153 -3.37 13.78 10.39
C LEU A 153 -2.06 13.85 9.60
N LYS A 154 -0.93 14.09 10.27
CA LYS A 154 0.36 14.35 9.63
C LYS A 154 1.44 13.37 10.03
N THR A 155 1.27 12.65 11.12
CA THR A 155 2.32 11.84 11.72
C THR A 155 1.75 10.51 12.21
N ALA A 156 2.52 9.48 12.03
CA ALA A 156 2.25 8.18 12.62
C ALA A 156 3.55 7.51 13.05
N ALA A 157 3.51 6.80 14.18
CA ALA A 157 4.66 6.11 14.73
C ALA A 157 4.25 4.83 15.45
N GLY A 158 5.13 3.85 15.47
CA GLY A 158 4.84 2.60 16.13
C GLY A 158 6.00 1.61 16.11
N TYR A 159 5.64 0.37 16.36
CA TYR A 159 6.54 -0.75 16.39
C TYR A 159 5.98 -1.92 15.60
N LEU A 160 6.85 -2.59 14.87
CA LEU A 160 6.56 -3.84 14.15
C LEU A 160 7.61 -4.88 14.52
N GLU A 161 7.16 -6.08 14.77
CA GLU A 161 8.02 -7.24 14.89
C GLU A 161 7.77 -8.17 13.70
N TYR A 162 8.84 -8.48 12.99
CA TYR A 162 8.87 -9.43 11.89
C TYR A 162 9.67 -10.68 12.32
N GLU A 163 9.60 -11.75 11.56
CA GLU A 163 10.38 -12.97 11.83
C GLU A 163 11.87 -12.67 12.02
N ARG A 164 12.41 -11.75 11.22
CA ARG A 164 13.83 -11.41 11.18
C ARG A 164 14.15 -9.97 11.59
N ALA A 165 13.19 -9.17 12.09
CA ALA A 165 13.46 -7.78 12.50
C ALA A 165 12.54 -7.27 13.59
N ARG A 166 13.08 -6.33 14.40
CA ARG A 166 12.34 -5.44 15.28
C ARG A 166 12.45 -4.03 14.75
N VAL A 167 11.32 -3.43 14.39
CA VAL A 167 11.29 -2.17 13.66
C VAL A 167 10.58 -1.09 14.47
N ARG A 168 11.29 -0.04 14.81
CA ARG A 168 10.68 1.23 15.24
C ARG A 168 10.44 2.06 13.98
N TRP A 169 9.22 2.52 13.78
CA TRP A 169 8.91 3.30 12.60
C TRP A 169 8.28 4.65 12.95
N PHE A 170 8.65 5.65 12.17
CA PHE A 170 8.15 7.02 12.27
C PHE A 170 7.94 7.59 10.87
N LEU A 171 6.71 8.04 10.60
CA LEU A 171 6.31 8.63 9.32
C LEU A 171 5.70 10.00 9.58
N SER A 172 6.16 11.03 8.88
CA SER A 172 5.58 12.37 9.01
C SER A 172 5.58 13.14 7.70
N ILE A 173 4.51 13.92 7.50
CA ILE A 173 4.39 14.93 6.44
C ILE A 173 4.37 16.35 7.02
N ASP A 174 4.70 16.52 8.31
CA ASP A 174 4.76 17.82 8.95
C ASP A 174 6.10 18.51 8.67
N ALA A 175 6.03 19.65 7.96
CA ALA A 175 7.19 20.44 7.62
C ALA A 175 7.96 20.95 8.87
N ASN A 176 7.26 21.13 10.00
CA ASN A 176 7.91 21.60 11.24
C ASN A 176 8.90 20.60 11.85
N LEU A 177 8.87 19.34 11.41
CA LEU A 177 9.78 18.29 11.85
C LEU A 177 11.01 18.16 10.95
N LEU A 178 11.07 18.92 9.88
CA LEU A 178 12.22 18.93 8.98
C LEU A 178 13.27 19.96 9.45
N PRO A 179 14.57 19.72 9.19
CA PRO A 179 15.60 20.74 9.37
C PRO A 179 15.29 22.00 8.58
N GLU A 180 15.70 23.17 9.08
CA GLU A 180 15.41 24.48 8.44
C GLU A 180 15.84 24.60 6.98
N ASN A 181 16.75 23.74 6.51
CA ASN A 181 17.31 23.74 5.15
C ASN A 181 17.00 22.44 4.37
N ALA A 182 15.94 21.70 4.72
CA ALA A 182 15.58 20.45 4.06
C ALA A 182 14.56 20.65 2.92
#